data_2bf0b285fa6aa4da297d04fbb8c254f4
#
_entry.id   2bf0b285fa6aa4da297d04fbb8c254f4
#
_cell.length_a   1.000
_cell.length_b   1.000
_cell.length_c   1.000
_cell.angle_alpha   90.00
_cell.angle_beta   90.00
_cell.angle_gamma   90.00
#
_symmetry.space_group_name_H-M   'P 1'
#
loop_
_entity.id
_entity.type
_entity.pdbx_description
1 polymer ?
#
loop_
_entity_poly.entity_id
_entity_poly.type
_entity_poly.pdbx_seq_one_letter_code
_entity_poly.pdbx_strand_id
1 'polypeptide(L)'
;MTICIAAIGTEGKNEFIVFATDHMITTGTGQFEHSFAKYKELNKTTVAMLAGQALLFEDLTQLSDKNIFIDEIKKQIFENFKKKRKEVIENEIFSIYGINQDFFVESLQKPIPNPFIHTILEKVSNFKLGTNILLIGFNDGLAILSEINEGGIFDFRNINFHTIGTGAVQASNTLLFQKHSKNENLSRTIYNVYKSKRNAEVMQGVGKETDVLVLTEDGMRKLSDEKINILKGIYEAELKFGKDDAEFKRVEWC
;
A
#
# COMPACT_ATOMS: atom_id res chain seq x y z
N MET A 1 10.23 2.79 -3.78
CA MET A 1 9.27 3.90 -3.80
C MET A 1 8.09 3.47 -4.63
N THR A 2 6.89 3.89 -4.30
CA THR A 2 5.66 3.39 -4.94
C THR A 2 4.44 4.13 -4.42
N ILE A 3 3.29 3.87 -5.03
CA ILE A 3 1.97 4.17 -4.50
C ILE A 3 1.04 2.98 -4.71
N CYS A 4 0.35 2.58 -3.66
CA CYS A 4 -0.82 1.71 -3.74
C CYS A 4 -1.99 2.42 -3.06
N ILE A 5 -3.14 2.40 -3.69
CA ILE A 5 -4.36 3.10 -3.26
C ILE A 5 -5.50 2.10 -3.32
N ALA A 6 -6.35 2.07 -2.31
CA ALA A 6 -7.62 1.34 -2.35
C ALA A 6 -8.75 2.18 -1.75
N ALA A 7 -9.93 2.12 -2.34
CA ALA A 7 -11.12 2.83 -1.88
C ALA A 7 -12.37 1.96 -2.07
N ILE A 8 -13.24 1.96 -1.05
CA ILE A 8 -14.52 1.25 -1.05
C ILE A 8 -15.59 2.16 -1.65
N GLY A 9 -16.43 1.60 -2.50
CA GLY A 9 -17.68 2.21 -2.95
C GLY A 9 -18.83 1.21 -2.87
N THR A 10 -20.05 1.69 -3.16
CA THR A 10 -21.26 0.86 -3.11
C THR A 10 -22.10 1.09 -4.35
N GLU A 11 -22.61 0.01 -4.94
CA GLU A 11 -23.57 0.07 -6.03
C GLU A 11 -24.81 -0.76 -5.66
N GLY A 12 -25.92 -0.08 -5.42
CA GLY A 12 -27.11 -0.69 -4.85
C GLY A 12 -26.87 -1.17 -3.42
N LYS A 13 -26.79 -2.50 -3.23
CA LYS A 13 -26.48 -3.11 -1.92
C LYS A 13 -25.09 -3.75 -1.88
N ASN A 14 -24.38 -3.78 -3.01
CA ASN A 14 -23.13 -4.50 -3.15
C ASN A 14 -21.95 -3.52 -2.98
N GLU A 15 -21.05 -3.84 -2.09
CA GLU A 15 -19.78 -3.12 -1.98
C GLU A 15 -18.79 -3.58 -3.06
N PHE A 16 -17.91 -2.69 -3.46
CA PHE A 16 -16.78 -2.97 -4.35
C PHE A 16 -15.56 -2.21 -3.84
N ILE A 17 -14.38 -2.64 -4.28
CA ILE A 17 -13.12 -1.95 -3.99
C ILE A 17 -12.49 -1.55 -5.32
N VAL A 18 -12.18 -0.26 -5.47
CA VAL A 18 -11.32 0.22 -6.55
C VAL A 18 -9.93 0.40 -6.00
N PHE A 19 -8.92 -0.10 -6.71
CA PHE A 19 -7.55 0.07 -6.31
C PHE A 19 -6.65 0.44 -7.49
N ALA A 20 -5.55 1.12 -7.18
CA ALA A 20 -4.56 1.52 -8.18
C ALA A 20 -3.14 1.35 -7.66
N THR A 21 -2.23 1.01 -8.59
CA THR A 21 -0.79 0.94 -8.34
C THR A 21 -0.02 1.61 -9.46
N ASP A 22 1.20 2.07 -9.15
CA ASP A 22 2.17 2.52 -10.14
C ASP A 22 3.14 1.38 -10.54
N HIS A 23 3.95 1.60 -11.58
CA HIS A 23 4.92 0.64 -12.10
C HIS A 23 6.38 0.99 -11.77
N MET A 24 6.64 2.03 -10.95
CA MET A 24 8.00 2.47 -10.64
C MET A 24 8.75 1.48 -9.76
N ILE A 25 9.92 1.05 -10.22
CA ILE A 25 10.90 0.32 -9.42
C ILE A 25 12.04 1.28 -9.10
N THR A 26 12.47 1.29 -7.84
CA THR A 26 13.62 2.06 -7.39
C THR A 26 14.70 1.09 -6.89
N THR A 27 15.89 1.23 -7.43
CA THR A 27 17.10 0.53 -7.00
C THR A 27 18.10 1.52 -6.39
N GLY A 28 19.19 1.03 -5.85
CA GLY A 28 20.27 1.92 -5.36
C GLY A 28 20.93 2.77 -6.45
N THR A 29 20.75 2.41 -7.71
CA THR A 29 21.40 3.06 -8.87
C THR A 29 20.44 3.87 -9.74
N GLY A 30 19.12 3.76 -9.56
CA GLY A 30 18.18 4.47 -10.41
C GLY A 30 16.71 4.12 -10.18
N GLN A 31 15.87 4.78 -10.98
CA GLN A 31 14.43 4.58 -11.01
C GLN A 31 14.00 4.32 -12.46
N PHE A 32 13.15 3.34 -12.65
CA PHE A 32 12.61 2.99 -13.97
C PHE A 32 11.21 2.37 -13.82
N GLU A 33 10.38 2.56 -14.84
CA GLU A 33 9.09 1.88 -14.90
C GLU A 33 9.25 0.47 -15.48
N HIS A 34 8.58 -0.49 -14.90
CA HIS A 34 8.64 -1.89 -15.28
C HIS A 34 7.26 -2.53 -15.16
N SER A 35 6.97 -3.49 -16.04
CA SER A 35 5.69 -4.22 -16.04
C SER A 35 5.40 -5.09 -14.80
N PHE A 36 6.25 -5.00 -13.77
CA PHE A 36 6.03 -5.71 -12.51
C PHE A 36 4.77 -5.19 -11.81
N ALA A 37 3.78 -6.06 -11.66
CA ALA A 37 2.57 -5.75 -10.93
C ALA A 37 2.86 -5.67 -9.43
N LYS A 38 2.54 -4.53 -8.81
CA LYS A 38 2.67 -4.33 -7.35
C LYS A 38 1.48 -4.86 -6.58
N TYR A 39 0.71 -5.73 -7.19
CA TYR A 39 -0.41 -6.44 -6.59
C TYR A 39 -0.35 -7.92 -6.96
N LYS A 40 -0.93 -8.74 -6.10
CA LYS A 40 -1.02 -10.19 -6.24
C LYS A 40 -2.39 -10.65 -5.79
N GLU A 41 -3.07 -11.40 -6.64
CA GLU A 41 -4.29 -12.10 -6.29
C GLU A 41 -3.93 -13.29 -5.40
N LEU A 42 -4.42 -13.29 -4.17
CA LEU A 42 -4.18 -14.35 -3.20
C LEU A 42 -5.24 -15.44 -3.33
N ASN A 43 -6.48 -15.02 -3.56
CA ASN A 43 -7.60 -15.85 -3.96
C ASN A 43 -8.59 -15.00 -4.77
N LYS A 44 -9.74 -15.57 -5.17
CA LYS A 44 -10.74 -14.92 -6.03
C LYS A 44 -11.19 -13.54 -5.51
N THR A 45 -11.26 -13.37 -4.20
CA THR A 45 -11.84 -12.18 -3.54
C THR A 45 -10.84 -11.39 -2.71
N THR A 46 -9.55 -11.75 -2.74
CA THR A 46 -8.53 -11.12 -1.90
C THR A 46 -7.27 -10.80 -2.71
N VAL A 47 -6.83 -9.56 -2.62
CA VAL A 47 -5.64 -9.03 -3.30
C VAL A 47 -4.71 -8.39 -2.28
N ALA A 48 -3.42 -8.64 -2.41
CA ALA A 48 -2.37 -7.94 -1.68
C ALA A 48 -1.67 -6.94 -2.60
N MET A 49 -1.38 -5.74 -2.10
CA MET A 49 -0.55 -4.73 -2.77
C MET A 49 0.67 -4.43 -1.92
N LEU A 50 1.81 -4.15 -2.56
CA LEU A 50 3.09 -3.96 -1.89
C LEU A 50 3.62 -2.54 -2.04
N ALA A 51 4.07 -1.96 -0.94
CA ALA A 51 4.95 -0.80 -0.92
C ALA A 51 6.21 -1.11 -0.10
N GLY A 52 7.39 -0.89 -0.67
CA GLY A 52 8.68 -1.16 -0.03
C GLY A 52 9.59 -2.07 -0.86
N GLN A 53 10.18 -3.06 -0.22
CA GLN A 53 11.12 -3.98 -0.85
C GLN A 53 10.39 -5.04 -1.70
N ALA A 54 10.46 -4.91 -3.02
CA ALA A 54 9.76 -5.79 -3.97
C ALA A 54 10.13 -7.27 -3.81
N LEU A 55 11.39 -7.58 -3.46
CA LEU A 55 11.86 -8.95 -3.29
C LEU A 55 11.22 -9.68 -2.10
N LEU A 56 10.64 -8.96 -1.14
CA LEU A 56 9.95 -9.57 0.00
C LEU A 56 8.50 -9.97 -0.31
N PHE A 57 7.95 -9.57 -1.47
CA PHE A 57 6.53 -9.73 -1.73
C PHE A 57 6.08 -11.20 -1.74
N GLU A 58 6.85 -12.05 -2.40
CA GLU A 58 6.54 -13.48 -2.45
C GLU A 58 6.61 -14.12 -1.07
N ASP A 59 7.69 -13.86 -0.31
CA ASP A 59 7.88 -14.42 1.03
C ASP A 59 6.75 -13.97 1.99
N LEU A 60 6.40 -12.68 1.96
CA LEU A 60 5.39 -12.12 2.84
C LEU A 60 3.96 -12.56 2.50
N THR A 61 3.68 -12.83 1.22
CA THR A 61 2.35 -13.24 0.74
C THR A 61 2.22 -14.74 0.52
N GLN A 62 3.18 -15.54 1.01
CA GLN A 62 3.08 -16.99 0.98
C GLN A 62 1.98 -17.46 1.94
N LEU A 63 0.99 -18.19 1.40
CA LEU A 63 -0.11 -18.77 2.16
C LEU A 63 0.02 -20.30 2.22
N SER A 64 -0.38 -20.88 3.34
CA SER A 64 -0.46 -22.34 3.52
C SER A 64 -1.60 -22.97 2.70
N ASP A 65 -2.71 -22.25 2.55
CA ASP A 65 -3.87 -22.59 1.73
C ASP A 65 -4.41 -21.31 1.07
N LYS A 66 -4.89 -21.41 -0.16
CA LYS A 66 -5.51 -20.30 -0.90
C LYS A 66 -7.02 -20.16 -0.63
N ASN A 67 -7.65 -21.18 -0.07
CA ASN A 67 -9.09 -21.22 0.17
C ASN A 67 -9.47 -20.79 1.60
N ILE A 68 -8.70 -19.90 2.19
CA ILE A 68 -8.93 -19.38 3.54
C ILE A 68 -9.57 -17.99 3.50
N PHE A 69 -10.28 -17.63 4.56
CA PHE A 69 -10.90 -16.32 4.71
C PHE A 69 -9.84 -15.22 4.89
N ILE A 70 -10.20 -14.00 4.50
CA ILE A 70 -9.30 -12.84 4.54
C ILE A 70 -8.72 -12.58 5.95
N ASP A 71 -9.46 -12.84 7.01
CA ASP A 71 -8.97 -12.66 8.38
C ASP A 71 -7.86 -13.65 8.76
N GLU A 72 -7.88 -14.85 8.19
CA GLU A 72 -6.78 -15.80 8.33
C GLU A 72 -5.58 -15.42 7.46
N ILE A 73 -5.85 -14.92 6.25
CA ILE A 73 -4.80 -14.36 5.37
C ILE A 73 -4.04 -13.23 6.07
N LYS A 74 -4.76 -12.29 6.73
CA LYS A 74 -4.13 -11.21 7.53
C LYS A 74 -3.14 -11.75 8.55
N LYS A 75 -3.55 -12.77 9.31
CA LYS A 75 -2.71 -13.40 10.35
C LYS A 75 -1.49 -14.06 9.75
N GLN A 76 -1.66 -14.84 8.68
CA GLN A 76 -0.53 -15.52 8.02
C GLN A 76 0.48 -14.52 7.46
N ILE A 77 0.04 -13.46 6.78
CA ILE A 77 0.93 -12.39 6.30
C ILE A 77 1.68 -11.75 7.48
N PHE A 78 1.00 -11.45 8.58
CA PHE A 78 1.65 -10.86 9.75
C PHE A 78 2.68 -11.80 10.40
N GLU A 79 2.40 -13.10 10.49
CA GLU A 79 3.39 -14.08 10.95
C GLU A 79 4.58 -14.20 9.98
N ASN A 80 4.34 -14.10 8.66
CA ASN A 80 5.43 -14.05 7.68
C ASN A 80 6.31 -12.79 7.88
N PHE A 81 5.73 -11.63 8.21
CA PHE A 81 6.50 -10.43 8.58
C PHE A 81 7.40 -10.69 9.80
N LYS A 82 6.87 -11.28 10.87
CA LYS A 82 7.66 -11.63 12.07
C LYS A 82 8.80 -12.59 11.76
N LYS A 83 8.49 -13.64 11.01
CA LYS A 83 9.48 -14.64 10.59
C LYS A 83 10.58 -14.00 9.75
N LYS A 84 10.22 -13.20 8.75
CA LYS A 84 11.17 -12.54 7.86
C LYS A 84 12.03 -11.51 8.60
N ARG A 85 11.43 -10.72 9.49
CA ARG A 85 12.16 -9.76 10.32
C ARG A 85 13.21 -10.49 11.19
N LYS A 86 12.83 -11.60 11.82
CA LYS A 86 13.76 -12.41 12.62
C LYS A 86 14.91 -12.94 11.77
N GLU A 87 14.63 -13.51 10.60
CA GLU A 87 15.64 -14.03 9.66
C GLU A 87 16.64 -12.94 9.24
N VAL A 88 16.16 -11.75 8.87
CA VAL A 88 17.02 -10.65 8.43
C VAL A 88 17.86 -10.12 9.59
N ILE A 89 17.32 -9.99 10.79
CA ILE A 89 18.09 -9.60 12.00
C ILE A 89 19.20 -10.61 12.28
N GLU A 90 18.91 -11.91 12.19
CA GLU A 90 19.93 -12.95 12.37
C GLU A 90 21.06 -12.81 11.35
N ASN A 91 20.70 -12.64 10.07
CA ASN A 91 21.68 -12.59 8.99
C ASN A 91 22.44 -11.26 8.91
N GLU A 92 21.77 -10.11 9.08
CA GLU A 92 22.36 -8.78 8.83
C GLU A 92 22.88 -8.10 10.10
N ILE A 93 22.45 -8.54 11.29
CA ILE A 93 22.90 -7.97 12.55
C ILE A 93 23.71 -8.97 13.33
N PHE A 94 23.14 -10.08 13.76
CA PHE A 94 23.83 -10.99 14.68
C PHE A 94 25.02 -11.69 14.03
N SER A 95 24.88 -12.19 12.81
CA SER A 95 25.98 -12.91 12.12
C SER A 95 27.19 -12.03 11.85
N ILE A 96 27.01 -10.73 11.57
CA ILE A 96 28.11 -9.79 11.36
C ILE A 96 28.99 -9.66 12.62
N TYR A 97 28.39 -9.80 13.81
CA TYR A 97 29.10 -9.72 15.09
C TYR A 97 29.53 -11.09 15.64
N GLY A 98 29.29 -12.17 14.89
CA GLY A 98 29.61 -13.54 15.33
C GLY A 98 28.81 -13.99 16.54
N ILE A 99 27.58 -13.47 16.73
CA ILE A 99 26.68 -13.86 17.83
C ILE A 99 25.38 -14.43 17.23
N ASN A 100 24.60 -15.06 18.08
CA ASN A 100 23.25 -15.53 17.76
C ASN A 100 22.23 -14.94 18.74
N GLN A 101 20.94 -15.18 18.48
CA GLN A 101 19.85 -14.67 19.30
C GLN A 101 19.96 -15.14 20.76
N ASP A 102 20.35 -16.40 21.01
CA ASP A 102 20.40 -16.95 22.36
C ASP A 102 21.48 -16.24 23.18
N PHE A 103 22.69 -16.10 22.63
CA PHE A 103 23.77 -15.35 23.26
C PHE A 103 23.36 -13.90 23.56
N PHE A 104 22.66 -13.26 22.63
CA PHE A 104 22.18 -11.89 22.80
C PHE A 104 21.19 -11.79 23.97
N VAL A 105 20.18 -12.68 24.03
CA VAL A 105 19.18 -12.72 25.10
C VAL A 105 19.83 -13.00 26.46
N GLU A 106 20.72 -13.97 26.55
CA GLU A 106 21.48 -14.29 27.78
C GLU A 106 22.31 -13.07 28.24
N SER A 107 22.91 -12.35 27.29
CA SER A 107 23.73 -11.18 27.60
C SER A 107 22.93 -10.01 28.14
N LEU A 108 21.68 -9.85 27.72
CA LEU A 108 20.76 -8.83 28.25
C LEU A 108 20.32 -9.13 29.70
N GLN A 109 20.35 -10.39 30.13
CA GLN A 109 19.96 -10.78 31.50
C GLN A 109 21.09 -10.56 32.54
N LYS A 110 22.30 -10.22 32.12
CA LYS A 110 23.42 -9.97 33.03
C LYS A 110 23.22 -8.66 33.80
N PRO A 111 23.59 -8.60 35.10
CA PRO A 111 23.40 -7.42 35.96
C PRO A 111 24.11 -6.16 35.45
N ILE A 112 25.21 -6.31 34.74
CA ILE A 112 25.95 -5.22 34.12
C ILE A 112 25.91 -5.43 32.61
N PRO A 113 25.14 -4.59 31.87
CA PRO A 113 25.07 -4.70 30.42
C PRO A 113 26.43 -4.37 29.80
N ASN A 114 26.90 -5.24 28.91
CA ASN A 114 28.05 -4.92 28.07
C ASN A 114 27.69 -3.79 27.11
N PRO A 115 28.44 -2.69 27.00
CA PRO A 115 28.18 -1.60 26.05
C PRO A 115 28.01 -2.07 24.59
N PHE A 116 28.73 -3.11 24.21
CA PHE A 116 28.59 -3.74 22.90
C PHE A 116 27.19 -4.35 22.68
N ILE A 117 26.65 -5.05 23.68
CA ILE A 117 25.29 -5.60 23.62
C ILE A 117 24.24 -4.49 23.53
N HIS A 118 24.47 -3.35 24.19
CA HIS A 118 23.59 -2.20 24.11
C HIS A 118 23.50 -1.63 22.68
N THR A 119 24.67 -1.51 22.01
CA THR A 119 24.72 -1.08 20.60
C THR A 119 23.94 -2.05 19.68
N ILE A 120 24.03 -3.35 19.92
CA ILE A 120 23.26 -4.33 19.15
C ILE A 120 21.76 -4.21 19.44
N LEU A 121 21.38 -4.00 20.71
CA LEU A 121 19.98 -3.78 21.11
C LEU A 121 19.38 -2.58 20.37
N GLU A 122 20.11 -1.48 20.28
CA GLU A 122 19.66 -0.30 19.51
C GLU A 122 19.45 -0.62 18.02
N LYS A 123 20.38 -1.35 17.39
CA LYS A 123 20.25 -1.79 16.00
C LYS A 123 19.03 -2.68 15.79
N VAL A 124 18.83 -3.67 16.65
CA VAL A 124 17.68 -4.59 16.58
C VAL A 124 16.36 -3.85 16.80
N SER A 125 16.34 -2.91 17.77
CA SER A 125 15.12 -2.13 18.09
C SER A 125 14.74 -1.18 16.97
N ASN A 126 15.73 -0.59 16.29
CA ASN A 126 15.52 0.35 15.19
C ASN A 126 15.39 -0.32 13.82
N PHE A 127 15.67 -1.64 13.75
CA PHE A 127 15.58 -2.36 12.47
C PHE A 127 14.14 -2.45 11.97
N LYS A 128 13.95 -2.12 10.70
CA LYS A 128 12.67 -2.21 10.01
C LYS A 128 12.85 -2.84 8.63
N LEU A 129 11.95 -3.73 8.27
CA LEU A 129 11.89 -4.30 6.92
C LEU A 129 11.55 -3.23 5.87
N GLY A 130 10.93 -2.12 6.28
CA GLY A 130 10.60 -1.01 5.39
C GLY A 130 9.60 -1.40 4.30
N THR A 131 8.69 -2.34 4.61
CA THR A 131 7.72 -2.90 3.67
C THR A 131 6.34 -2.88 4.31
N ASN A 132 5.34 -2.47 3.54
CA ASN A 132 3.93 -2.47 3.92
C ASN A 132 3.13 -3.25 2.89
N ILE A 133 2.16 -4.02 3.34
CA ILE A 133 1.18 -4.69 2.49
C ILE A 133 -0.19 -4.05 2.75
N LEU A 134 -0.85 -3.60 1.69
CA LEU A 134 -2.26 -3.25 1.71
C LEU A 134 -3.04 -4.46 1.21
N LEU A 135 -3.71 -5.14 2.13
CA LEU A 135 -4.58 -6.27 1.85
C LEU A 135 -6.02 -5.77 1.68
N ILE A 136 -6.62 -6.13 0.56
CA ILE A 136 -8.00 -5.81 0.24
C ILE A 136 -8.76 -7.08 -0.12
N GLY A 137 -10.05 -7.10 0.16
CA GLY A 137 -10.90 -8.25 -0.18
C GLY A 137 -12.27 -8.18 0.45
N PHE A 138 -12.95 -9.33 0.51
CA PHE A 138 -14.30 -9.44 1.04
C PHE A 138 -14.40 -10.49 2.14
N ASN A 139 -15.23 -10.20 3.13
CA ASN A 139 -15.71 -11.15 4.12
C ASN A 139 -17.22 -10.98 4.25
N ASP A 140 -17.98 -12.02 3.92
CA ASP A 140 -19.46 -12.05 3.96
C ASP A 140 -20.10 -10.82 3.26
N GLY A 141 -19.67 -10.51 2.05
CA GLY A 141 -20.16 -9.37 1.25
C GLY A 141 -19.62 -8.00 1.68
N LEU A 142 -18.86 -7.93 2.75
CA LEU A 142 -18.31 -6.69 3.28
C LEU A 142 -16.87 -6.49 2.79
N ALA A 143 -16.60 -5.33 2.17
CA ALA A 143 -15.27 -4.96 1.74
C ALA A 143 -14.33 -4.75 2.94
N ILE A 144 -13.11 -5.24 2.86
CA ILE A 144 -12.06 -5.14 3.87
C ILE A 144 -10.88 -4.39 3.27
N LEU A 145 -10.33 -3.44 4.04
CA LEU A 145 -9.07 -2.77 3.77
C LEU A 145 -8.19 -2.87 5.02
N SER A 146 -7.02 -3.47 4.89
CA SER A 146 -6.10 -3.61 6.03
C SER A 146 -4.66 -3.36 5.58
N GLU A 147 -3.95 -2.52 6.30
CA GLU A 147 -2.50 -2.43 6.20
C GLU A 147 -1.87 -3.43 7.14
N ILE A 148 -0.89 -4.18 6.64
CA ILE A 148 -0.10 -5.13 7.41
C ILE A 148 1.36 -4.77 7.26
N ASN A 149 2.02 -4.58 8.38
CA ASN A 149 3.46 -4.32 8.45
C ASN A 149 4.04 -4.96 9.71
N GLU A 150 5.32 -4.77 9.96
CA GLU A 150 5.99 -5.33 11.13
C GLU A 150 5.46 -4.82 12.48
N GLY A 151 4.72 -3.71 12.49
CA GLY A 151 4.08 -3.15 13.69
C GLY A 151 2.72 -3.75 14.01
N GLY A 152 2.05 -4.39 13.03
CA GLY A 152 0.72 -4.95 13.26
C GLY A 152 -0.17 -5.05 12.03
N ILE A 153 -1.44 -5.29 12.31
CA ILE A 153 -2.55 -5.30 11.36
C ILE A 153 -3.45 -4.11 11.70
N PHE A 154 -3.70 -3.25 10.73
CA PHE A 154 -4.47 -2.01 10.90
C PHE A 154 -5.63 -2.00 9.91
N ASP A 155 -6.88 -1.94 10.40
CA ASP A 155 -8.08 -1.96 9.57
C ASP A 155 -8.59 -0.55 9.26
N PHE A 156 -8.83 -0.28 7.96
CA PHE A 156 -9.24 1.02 7.43
C PHE A 156 -10.66 1.03 6.83
N ARG A 157 -11.43 -0.04 7.01
CA ARG A 157 -12.80 -0.12 6.50
C ARG A 157 -13.66 1.09 6.87
N ASN A 158 -13.57 1.57 8.10
CA ASN A 158 -14.38 2.70 8.59
C ASN A 158 -13.98 4.06 7.98
N ILE A 159 -12.77 4.14 7.42
CA ILE A 159 -12.28 5.32 6.69
C ILE A 159 -12.68 5.27 5.22
N ASN A 160 -13.01 4.06 4.71
CA ASN A 160 -13.44 3.75 3.33
C ASN A 160 -12.33 3.85 2.27
N PHE A 161 -11.13 4.21 2.62
CA PHE A 161 -9.96 4.19 1.73
C PHE A 161 -8.67 4.07 2.55
N HIS A 162 -7.62 3.61 1.89
CA HIS A 162 -6.27 3.64 2.44
C HIS A 162 -5.23 3.68 1.33
N THR A 163 -4.04 4.20 1.67
CA THR A 163 -2.94 4.38 0.74
C THR A 163 -1.62 4.03 1.42
N ILE A 164 -0.74 3.33 0.72
CA ILE A 164 0.60 3.00 1.21
C ILE A 164 1.67 3.39 0.19
N GLY A 165 2.89 3.64 0.67
CA GLY A 165 4.04 3.99 -0.15
C GLY A 165 4.40 5.47 -0.12
N THR A 166 5.39 5.87 -0.93
CA THR A 166 5.96 7.24 -0.92
C THR A 166 4.93 8.30 -1.29
N GLY A 167 4.00 7.99 -2.20
CA GLY A 167 2.93 8.90 -2.61
C GLY A 167 1.70 8.90 -1.70
N ALA A 168 1.70 8.14 -0.61
CA ALA A 168 0.51 7.89 0.21
C ALA A 168 -0.15 9.17 0.74
N VAL A 169 0.63 10.12 1.24
CA VAL A 169 0.11 11.38 1.80
C VAL A 169 -0.67 12.17 0.75
N GLN A 170 -0.11 12.34 -0.46
CA GLN A 170 -0.76 13.09 -1.54
C GLN A 170 -2.02 12.38 -2.02
N ALA A 171 -1.98 11.07 -2.14
CA ALA A 171 -3.15 10.28 -2.55
C ALA A 171 -4.27 10.35 -1.50
N SER A 172 -3.94 10.18 -0.22
CA SER A 172 -4.91 10.29 0.89
C SER A 172 -5.52 11.67 0.96
N ASN A 173 -4.71 12.74 0.87
CA ASN A 173 -5.22 14.12 0.84
C ASN A 173 -6.18 14.34 -0.33
N THR A 174 -5.88 13.78 -1.51
CA THR A 174 -6.78 13.88 -2.66
C THR A 174 -8.13 13.23 -2.39
N LEU A 175 -8.16 12.01 -1.80
CA LEU A 175 -9.40 11.32 -1.43
C LEU A 175 -10.19 12.10 -0.38
N LEU A 176 -9.51 12.70 0.62
CA LEU A 176 -10.11 13.56 1.62
C LEU A 176 -10.74 14.82 1.00
N PHE A 177 -10.02 15.51 0.12
CA PHE A 177 -10.54 16.70 -0.58
C PHE A 177 -11.70 16.37 -1.52
N GLN A 178 -11.69 15.18 -2.14
CA GLN A 178 -12.82 14.67 -2.91
C GLN A 178 -14.00 14.23 -2.02
N LYS A 179 -13.84 14.25 -0.69
CA LYS A 179 -14.82 13.76 0.29
C LYS A 179 -15.27 12.33 -0.02
N HIS A 180 -14.30 11.49 -0.45
CA HIS A 180 -14.62 10.11 -0.81
C HIS A 180 -15.27 9.39 0.36
N SER A 181 -16.35 8.68 0.07
CA SER A 181 -17.08 7.85 1.02
C SER A 181 -17.51 6.54 0.37
N LYS A 182 -17.85 5.54 1.17
CA LYS A 182 -18.37 4.25 0.66
C LYS A 182 -19.69 4.37 -0.13
N ASN A 183 -20.39 5.49 -0.03
CA ASN A 183 -21.65 5.71 -0.75
C ASN A 183 -21.43 6.18 -2.20
N GLU A 184 -20.18 6.39 -2.60
CA GLU A 184 -19.85 6.75 -3.97
C GLU A 184 -20.09 5.57 -4.92
N ASN A 185 -20.65 5.87 -6.10
CA ASN A 185 -20.86 4.88 -7.15
C ASN A 185 -19.52 4.47 -7.81
N LEU A 186 -19.56 3.41 -8.62
CA LEU A 186 -18.36 2.85 -9.24
C LEU A 186 -17.58 3.86 -10.09
N SER A 187 -18.25 4.62 -10.95
CA SER A 187 -17.59 5.59 -11.84
C SER A 187 -16.88 6.70 -11.06
N ARG A 188 -17.51 7.21 -10.00
CA ARG A 188 -16.94 8.25 -9.15
C ARG A 188 -15.76 7.72 -8.34
N THR A 189 -15.88 6.52 -7.77
CA THR A 189 -14.80 5.87 -7.03
C THR A 189 -13.59 5.61 -7.94
N ILE A 190 -13.80 5.11 -9.16
CA ILE A 190 -12.72 4.93 -10.15
C ILE A 190 -12.01 6.26 -10.41
N TYR A 191 -12.76 7.33 -10.65
CA TYR A 191 -12.16 8.64 -10.90
C TYR A 191 -11.40 9.17 -9.68
N ASN A 192 -11.97 9.07 -8.48
CA ASN A 192 -11.31 9.51 -7.24
C ASN A 192 -9.98 8.78 -7.00
N VAL A 193 -9.93 7.47 -7.20
CA VAL A 193 -8.71 6.65 -7.08
C VAL A 193 -7.70 7.03 -8.17
N TYR A 194 -8.14 7.15 -9.42
CA TYR A 194 -7.28 7.58 -10.53
C TYR A 194 -6.67 8.97 -10.29
N LYS A 195 -7.48 9.95 -9.93
CA LYS A 195 -7.04 11.31 -9.60
C LYS A 195 -6.06 11.33 -8.43
N SER A 196 -6.30 10.51 -7.41
CA SER A 196 -5.40 10.39 -6.26
C SER A 196 -4.03 9.87 -6.67
N LYS A 197 -3.99 8.89 -7.58
CA LYS A 197 -2.74 8.37 -8.14
C LYS A 197 -2.04 9.45 -8.99
N ARG A 198 -2.77 10.18 -9.84
CA ARG A 198 -2.20 11.27 -10.65
C ARG A 198 -1.59 12.37 -9.80
N ASN A 199 -2.28 12.77 -8.72
CA ASN A 199 -1.77 13.79 -7.79
C ASN A 199 -0.56 13.30 -6.99
N ALA A 200 -0.46 12.00 -6.74
CA ALA A 200 0.70 11.41 -6.07
C ALA A 200 1.97 11.39 -6.94
N GLU A 201 1.86 11.55 -8.27
CA GLU A 201 3.01 11.57 -9.19
C GLU A 201 3.96 12.77 -9.01
N VAL A 202 3.56 13.77 -8.22
CA VAL A 202 4.46 14.87 -7.82
C VAL A 202 5.57 14.39 -6.87
N MET A 203 5.35 13.24 -6.24
CA MET A 203 6.33 12.64 -5.33
C MET A 203 7.38 11.86 -6.10
N GLN A 204 8.64 12.11 -5.77
CA GLN A 204 9.75 11.35 -6.34
C GLN A 204 9.56 9.85 -6.06
N GLY A 205 9.71 9.03 -7.09
CA GLY A 205 9.57 7.56 -7.01
C GLY A 205 8.16 7.03 -7.18
N VAL A 206 7.19 7.88 -7.53
CA VAL A 206 5.88 7.45 -8.02
C VAL A 206 5.90 7.48 -9.55
N GLY A 207 5.63 6.33 -10.16
CA GLY A 207 5.63 6.16 -11.63
C GLY A 207 4.41 6.82 -12.28
N LYS A 208 4.51 7.07 -13.59
CA LYS A 208 3.40 7.62 -14.38
C LYS A 208 2.44 6.55 -14.89
N GLU A 209 2.98 5.36 -15.18
CA GLU A 209 2.15 4.22 -15.55
C GLU A 209 1.26 3.77 -14.40
N THR A 210 0.03 3.40 -14.72
CA THR A 210 -1.01 3.22 -13.72
C THR A 210 -1.86 2.01 -14.06
N ASP A 211 -1.94 1.06 -13.16
CA ASP A 211 -2.98 0.07 -13.13
C ASP A 211 -4.14 0.57 -12.26
N VAL A 212 -5.35 0.51 -12.80
CA VAL A 212 -6.60 0.70 -12.05
C VAL A 212 -7.45 -0.54 -12.20
N LEU A 213 -7.89 -1.09 -11.07
CA LEU A 213 -8.63 -2.33 -11.02
C LEU A 213 -9.85 -2.19 -10.11
N VAL A 214 -10.84 -3.01 -10.37
CA VAL A 214 -12.05 -3.15 -9.55
C VAL A 214 -12.10 -4.57 -9.02
N LEU A 215 -12.22 -4.71 -7.71
CA LEU A 215 -12.42 -5.98 -7.02
C LEU A 215 -13.86 -6.04 -6.51
N THR A 216 -14.54 -7.13 -6.81
CA THR A 216 -15.87 -7.49 -6.32
C THR A 216 -15.84 -8.91 -5.76
N GLU A 217 -16.93 -9.40 -5.17
CA GLU A 217 -17.03 -10.81 -4.76
C GLU A 217 -16.94 -11.80 -5.95
N ASP A 218 -17.25 -11.32 -7.17
CA ASP A 218 -17.12 -12.13 -8.39
C ASP A 218 -15.67 -12.23 -8.91
N GLY A 219 -14.77 -11.41 -8.38
CA GLY A 219 -13.36 -11.37 -8.74
C GLY A 219 -12.89 -9.99 -9.17
N MET A 220 -11.68 -9.95 -9.71
CA MET A 220 -10.95 -8.74 -10.08
C MET A 220 -11.05 -8.45 -11.58
N ARG A 221 -11.16 -7.16 -11.94
CA ARG A 221 -11.15 -6.70 -13.33
C ARG A 221 -10.26 -5.46 -13.48
N LYS A 222 -9.31 -5.51 -14.40
CA LYS A 222 -8.45 -4.38 -14.75
C LYS A 222 -9.17 -3.48 -15.78
N LEU A 223 -9.04 -2.16 -15.62
CA LEU A 223 -9.50 -1.21 -16.62
C LEU A 223 -8.64 -1.31 -17.88
N SER A 224 -9.29 -1.20 -19.04
CA SER A 224 -8.58 -1.15 -20.32
C SER A 224 -7.85 0.18 -20.51
N ASP A 225 -6.84 0.21 -21.37
CA ASP A 225 -6.09 1.42 -21.71
C ASP A 225 -6.99 2.51 -22.28
N GLU A 226 -8.04 2.14 -23.01
CA GLU A 226 -9.07 3.08 -23.50
C GLU A 226 -9.75 3.81 -22.33
N LYS A 227 -10.19 3.10 -21.30
CA LYS A 227 -10.79 3.68 -20.10
C LYS A 227 -9.82 4.56 -19.32
N ILE A 228 -8.55 4.15 -19.22
CA ILE A 228 -7.49 4.96 -18.61
C ILE A 228 -7.29 6.26 -19.38
N ASN A 229 -7.31 6.22 -20.73
CA ASN A 229 -7.20 7.42 -21.56
C ASN A 229 -8.40 8.37 -21.39
N ILE A 230 -9.62 7.86 -21.22
CA ILE A 230 -10.79 8.67 -20.88
C ILE A 230 -10.59 9.36 -19.53
N LEU A 231 -10.17 8.64 -18.49
CA LEU A 231 -9.88 9.20 -17.17
C LEU A 231 -8.82 10.29 -17.22
N LYS A 232 -7.79 10.09 -18.03
CA LYS A 232 -6.74 11.08 -18.28
C LYS A 232 -7.31 12.35 -18.89
N GLY A 233 -8.16 12.23 -19.91
CA GLY A 233 -8.83 13.39 -20.52
C GLY A 233 -9.68 14.18 -19.54
N ILE A 234 -10.45 13.50 -18.68
CA ILE A 234 -11.26 14.14 -17.62
C ILE A 234 -10.34 14.88 -16.64
N TYR A 235 -9.27 14.25 -16.17
CA TYR A 235 -8.31 14.85 -15.23
C TYR A 235 -7.64 16.09 -15.83
N GLU A 236 -7.19 16.03 -17.10
CA GLU A 236 -6.57 17.15 -17.79
C GLU A 236 -7.55 18.32 -18.03
N ALA A 237 -8.82 18.03 -18.34
CA ALA A 237 -9.88 19.03 -18.45
C ALA A 237 -10.12 19.73 -17.10
N GLU A 238 -10.19 18.98 -16.00
CA GLU A 238 -10.36 19.56 -14.65
C GLU A 238 -9.20 20.50 -14.29
N LEU A 239 -7.96 20.11 -14.61
CA LEU A 239 -6.79 20.97 -14.38
C LEU A 239 -6.82 22.27 -15.21
N LYS A 240 -7.38 22.23 -16.42
CA LYS A 240 -7.55 23.44 -17.25
C LYS A 240 -8.63 24.36 -16.70
N PHE A 241 -9.76 23.80 -16.26
CA PHE A 241 -10.85 24.57 -15.67
C PHE A 241 -10.41 25.31 -14.40
N GLY A 242 -9.59 24.70 -13.56
CA GLY A 242 -9.03 25.35 -12.37
C GLY A 242 -7.99 26.43 -12.64
N LYS A 243 -7.60 26.63 -13.93
CA LYS A 243 -6.64 27.67 -14.38
C LYS A 243 -7.31 28.79 -15.17
N ASP A 244 -8.64 28.74 -15.33
CA ASP A 244 -9.34 29.77 -16.09
C ASP A 244 -9.42 31.06 -15.28
N ASP A 245 -8.57 32.04 -15.64
CA ASP A 245 -8.39 33.31 -14.94
C ASP A 245 -9.65 34.21 -14.92
N ALA A 246 -10.69 33.84 -15.67
CA ALA A 246 -11.88 34.68 -15.78
C ALA A 246 -12.66 34.89 -14.47
N GLU A 247 -12.65 33.88 -13.60
CA GLU A 247 -13.26 33.97 -12.26
C GLU A 247 -12.33 34.58 -11.21
N PHE A 248 -11.01 34.36 -11.30
CA PHE A 248 -10.05 34.97 -10.38
C PHE A 248 -9.92 36.49 -10.52
N LYS A 249 -10.18 37.03 -11.70
CA LYS A 249 -10.24 38.49 -11.94
C LYS A 249 -11.34 39.22 -11.16
N ARG A 250 -12.28 38.47 -10.56
CA ARG A 250 -13.35 39.04 -9.70
C ARG A 250 -12.91 39.21 -8.24
N VAL A 251 -11.73 38.67 -7.87
CA VAL A 251 -11.14 38.88 -6.53
C VAL A 251 -10.37 40.18 -6.56
N GLU A 252 -11.06 41.29 -6.30
CA GLU A 252 -10.43 42.60 -6.10
C GLU A 252 -9.74 42.62 -4.74
N TRP A 253 -8.48 42.92 -4.75
CA TRP A 253 -7.72 43.22 -3.53
C TRP A 253 -8.01 44.66 -3.13
N CYS A 254 -8.79 44.87 -2.05
CA CYS A 254 -8.97 46.18 -1.43
C CYS A 254 -7.74 46.53 -0.57
#